data_b48dbc1a6894a2cba0bb8284777da9f0
#
_entry.id   b48dbc1a6894a2cba0bb8284777da9f0
#
_cell.length_a   1.000
_cell.length_b   1.000
_cell.length_c   1.000
_cell.angle_alpha   90.00
_cell.angle_beta   90.00
_cell.angle_gamma   90.00
#
_symmetry.space_group_name_H-M   'P 1'
#
loop_
_entity.id
_entity.type
_entity.pdbx_description
1 polymer ?
#
loop_
_entity_poly.entity_id
_entity_poly.type
_entity_poly.pdbx_seq_one_letter_code
_entity_poly.pdbx_strand_id
1 'polypeptide(L)'
;MAVAEPLHGLVLVTGPSRGGKSRWAEHLVGYCTPVTYLATSDSRPDDSAWQERLQLHRERRPAHWDVVESGPDLAKALDAIPIGHTVLIDALGAFTAWHLDASPEQWRLLEAELIKSLQARREPVVMVIEE
;
A
#
# COMPACT_ATOMS: atom_id res chain seq x y z
N MET A 1 -8.37 -26.67 15.14
CA MET A 1 -8.09 -25.27 14.83
C MET A 1 -8.12 -25.07 13.31
N ALA A 2 -8.90 -24.13 12.86
CA ALA A 2 -8.93 -23.84 11.43
C ALA A 2 -7.60 -23.23 10.97
N VAL A 3 -7.05 -23.76 9.90
CA VAL A 3 -5.86 -23.19 9.29
C VAL A 3 -6.35 -22.10 8.31
N ALA A 4 -5.86 -20.89 8.49
CA ALA A 4 -6.19 -19.81 7.56
C ALA A 4 -5.64 -20.16 6.17
N GLU A 5 -6.44 -19.91 5.16
CA GLU A 5 -5.97 -20.08 3.78
C GLU A 5 -4.79 -19.14 3.51
N PRO A 6 -3.79 -19.58 2.72
CA PRO A 6 -2.71 -18.70 2.33
C PRO A 6 -3.24 -17.46 1.61
N LEU A 7 -2.67 -16.31 1.94
CA LEU A 7 -2.97 -15.07 1.26
C LEU A 7 -2.59 -15.19 -0.23
N HIS A 8 -3.47 -14.80 -1.13
CA HIS A 8 -3.18 -14.82 -2.57
C HIS A 8 -3.97 -13.74 -3.31
N GLY A 9 -3.45 -13.35 -4.45
CA GLY A 9 -4.10 -12.35 -5.29
C GLY A 9 -4.12 -10.96 -4.68
N LEU A 10 -5.07 -10.15 -5.12
CA LEU A 10 -5.28 -8.80 -4.60
C LEU A 10 -6.34 -8.83 -3.51
N VAL A 11 -5.96 -8.36 -2.34
CA VAL A 11 -6.87 -8.25 -1.20
C VAL A 11 -7.06 -6.78 -0.86
N LEU A 12 -8.31 -6.34 -0.82
CA LEU A 12 -8.65 -4.96 -0.46
C LEU A 12 -9.12 -4.93 1.00
N VAL A 13 -8.54 -4.01 1.78
CA VAL A 13 -8.94 -3.78 3.16
C VAL A 13 -9.63 -2.43 3.24
N THR A 14 -10.93 -2.45 3.52
CA THR A 14 -11.76 -1.25 3.59
C THR A 14 -12.36 -1.12 4.99
N GLY A 15 -12.85 0.06 5.30
CA GLY A 15 -13.51 0.32 6.57
C GLY A 15 -13.53 1.81 6.90
N PRO A 16 -14.18 2.18 8.01
CA PRO A 16 -14.26 3.58 8.40
C PRO A 16 -12.89 4.15 8.79
N SER A 17 -12.79 5.48 8.70
CA SER A 17 -11.62 6.21 9.18
C SER A 17 -11.32 5.80 10.63
N ARG A 18 -10.04 5.54 10.94
CA ARG A 18 -9.57 5.07 12.25
C ARG A 18 -10.15 3.71 12.67
N GLY A 19 -10.64 2.93 11.71
CA GLY A 19 -11.21 1.61 11.96
C GLY A 19 -10.19 0.47 12.08
N GLY A 20 -8.89 0.78 12.06
CA GLY A 20 -7.85 -0.24 12.18
C GLY A 20 -7.49 -0.93 10.88
N LYS A 21 -7.80 -0.32 9.74
CA LYS A 21 -7.50 -0.89 8.41
C LYS A 21 -6.02 -1.21 8.23
N SER A 22 -5.14 -0.26 8.53
CA SER A 22 -3.70 -0.47 8.38
C SER A 22 -3.18 -1.60 9.27
N ARG A 23 -3.66 -1.65 10.51
CA ARG A 23 -3.29 -2.73 11.44
C ARG A 23 -3.75 -4.09 10.94
N TRP A 24 -4.96 -4.16 10.42
CA TRP A 24 -5.49 -5.41 9.88
C TRP A 24 -4.70 -5.85 8.65
N ALA A 25 -4.39 -4.90 7.75
CA ALA A 25 -3.58 -5.19 6.58
C ALA A 25 -2.17 -5.67 6.97
N GLU A 26 -1.54 -5.03 7.95
CA GLU A 26 -0.24 -5.44 8.47
C GLU A 26 -0.30 -6.85 9.07
N HIS A 27 -1.38 -7.15 9.77
CA HIS A 27 -1.62 -8.49 10.32
C HIS A 27 -1.73 -9.54 9.20
N LEU A 28 -2.46 -9.23 8.15
CA LEU A 28 -2.64 -10.16 7.02
C LEU A 28 -1.31 -10.53 6.36
N VAL A 29 -0.41 -9.56 6.17
CA VAL A 29 0.90 -9.82 5.55
C VAL A 29 1.97 -10.24 6.55
N GLY A 30 1.67 -10.17 7.84
CA GLY A 30 2.63 -10.48 8.90
C GLY A 30 3.18 -11.90 8.88
N TYR A 31 2.48 -12.82 8.25
CA TYR A 31 2.90 -14.21 8.08
C TYR A 31 3.64 -14.46 6.77
N CYS A 32 3.75 -13.43 5.94
CA CYS A 32 4.44 -13.52 4.66
C CYS A 32 5.88 -13.05 4.82
N THR A 33 6.79 -13.59 4.05
CA THR A 33 8.17 -13.10 3.97
C THR A 33 8.71 -13.41 2.58
N PRO A 34 9.43 -12.47 1.99
CA PRO A 34 9.62 -11.06 2.41
C PRO A 34 8.40 -10.18 2.12
N VAL A 35 8.31 -9.05 2.82
CA VAL A 35 7.23 -8.06 2.66
C VAL A 35 7.82 -6.70 2.30
N THR A 36 7.22 -6.03 1.34
CA THR A 36 7.50 -4.62 1.05
C THR A 36 6.26 -3.79 1.40
N TYR A 37 6.46 -2.82 2.29
CA TYR A 37 5.46 -1.83 2.63
C TYR A 37 5.59 -0.66 1.67
N LEU A 38 4.56 -0.45 0.86
CA LEU A 38 4.55 0.61 -0.16
C LEU A 38 3.70 1.77 0.36
N ALA A 39 4.38 2.82 0.81
CA ALA A 39 3.74 4.02 1.34
C ALA A 39 3.42 4.98 0.19
N THR A 40 2.18 5.41 0.11
CA THR A 40 1.69 6.24 -1.00
C THR A 40 1.53 7.71 -0.65
N SER A 41 1.52 8.05 0.64
CA SER A 41 1.31 9.42 1.08
C SER A 41 2.56 10.30 0.91
N ASP A 42 2.30 11.60 0.80
CA ASP A 42 3.35 12.62 0.86
C ASP A 42 3.99 12.61 2.26
N SER A 43 5.30 12.81 2.33
CA SER A 43 6.03 12.80 3.60
C SER A 43 5.72 13.99 4.51
N ARG A 44 5.26 15.12 3.95
CA ARG A 44 4.89 16.34 4.70
C ARG A 44 5.90 16.72 5.80
N PRO A 45 7.16 17.03 5.43
CA PRO A 45 8.23 17.22 6.42
C PRO A 45 7.98 18.36 7.41
N ASP A 46 7.16 19.35 7.03
CA ASP A 46 6.86 20.51 7.87
C ASP A 46 5.64 20.31 8.79
N ASP A 47 4.98 19.15 8.72
CA ASP A 47 3.81 18.81 9.54
C ASP A 47 4.22 17.89 10.68
N SER A 48 4.38 18.46 11.89
CA SER A 48 4.84 17.71 13.05
C SER A 48 3.86 16.61 13.49
N ALA A 49 2.57 16.88 13.42
CA ALA A 49 1.54 15.88 13.76
C ALA A 49 1.58 14.72 12.79
N TRP A 50 1.79 15.00 11.50
CA TRP A 50 1.93 13.97 10.48
C TRP A 50 3.19 13.14 10.71
N GLN A 51 4.31 13.78 11.08
CA GLN A 51 5.57 13.08 11.37
C GLN A 51 5.43 12.16 12.59
N GLU A 52 4.71 12.56 13.62
CA GLU A 52 4.41 11.70 14.77
C GLU A 52 3.62 10.46 14.37
N ARG A 53 2.62 10.63 13.52
CA ARG A 53 1.83 9.51 13.00
C ARG A 53 2.68 8.54 12.17
N LEU A 54 3.55 9.07 11.33
CA LEU A 54 4.49 8.25 10.55
C LEU A 54 5.42 7.48 11.47
N GLN A 55 5.91 8.10 12.53
CA GLN A 55 6.80 7.45 13.49
C GLN A 55 6.10 6.30 14.21
N LEU A 56 4.86 6.49 14.65
CA LEU A 56 4.08 5.42 15.27
C LEU A 56 3.86 4.24 14.32
N HIS A 57 3.60 4.52 13.05
CA HIS A 57 3.47 3.48 12.03
C HIS A 57 4.78 2.72 11.83
N ARG A 58 5.92 3.43 11.80
CA ARG A 58 7.24 2.80 11.67
C ARG A 58 7.55 1.88 12.85
N GLU A 59 7.26 2.33 14.07
CA GLU A 59 7.50 1.56 15.29
C GLU A 59 6.67 0.28 15.33
N ARG A 60 5.46 0.32 14.75
CA ARG A 60 4.58 -0.83 14.73
C ARG A 60 5.00 -1.90 13.71
N ARG A 61 5.63 -1.49 12.61
CA ARG A 61 6.02 -2.42 11.54
C ARG A 61 7.26 -3.22 11.92
N PRO A 62 7.32 -4.51 11.54
CA PRO A 62 8.54 -5.29 11.71
C PRO A 62 9.74 -4.65 11.02
N ALA A 63 10.88 -4.62 11.69
CA ALA A 63 12.08 -3.96 11.18
C ALA A 63 12.64 -4.62 9.90
N HIS A 64 12.31 -5.89 9.66
CA HIS A 64 12.79 -6.60 8.48
C HIS A 64 11.98 -6.35 7.20
N TRP A 65 10.86 -5.63 7.31
CA TRP A 65 10.10 -5.24 6.12
C TRP A 65 10.84 -4.13 5.36
N ASP A 66 10.85 -4.25 4.04
CA ASP A 66 11.30 -3.16 3.19
C ASP A 66 10.21 -2.08 3.11
N VAL A 67 10.61 -0.82 3.09
CA VAL A 67 9.71 0.31 2.97
C VAL A 67 10.08 1.10 1.72
N VAL A 68 9.09 1.34 0.86
CA VAL A 68 9.25 2.13 -0.36
C VAL A 68 8.19 3.22 -0.37
N GLU A 69 8.60 4.43 -0.69
CA GLU A 69 7.67 5.55 -0.91
C GLU A 69 7.40 5.65 -2.41
N SER A 70 6.13 5.57 -2.80
CA SER A 70 5.77 5.60 -4.22
C SER A 70 5.77 6.99 -4.83
N GLY A 71 5.50 8.02 -4.02
CA GLY A 71 5.16 9.31 -4.58
C GLY A 71 3.94 9.19 -5.50
N PRO A 72 3.87 10.01 -6.56
CA PRO A 72 2.71 10.01 -7.46
C PRO A 72 2.66 8.82 -8.43
N ASP A 73 3.74 8.08 -8.60
CA ASP A 73 3.80 6.98 -9.58
C ASP A 73 3.77 5.61 -8.92
N LEU A 74 2.57 5.23 -8.49
CA LEU A 74 2.35 3.97 -7.78
C LEU A 74 2.66 2.74 -8.65
N ALA A 75 2.24 2.76 -9.91
CA ALA A 75 2.45 1.64 -10.82
C ALA A 75 3.95 1.36 -11.01
N LYS A 76 4.74 2.40 -11.24
CA LYS A 76 6.19 2.27 -11.40
C LYS A 76 6.86 1.75 -10.13
N ALA A 77 6.45 2.27 -8.98
CA ALA A 77 6.97 1.82 -7.70
C ALA A 77 6.66 0.33 -7.47
N LEU A 78 5.44 -0.09 -7.80
CA LEU A 78 5.01 -1.48 -7.67
C LEU A 78 5.82 -2.39 -8.59
N ASP A 79 6.05 -1.97 -9.84
CA ASP A 79 6.83 -2.75 -10.81
C ASP A 79 8.28 -2.92 -10.38
N ALA A 80 8.82 -1.99 -9.61
CA ALA A 80 10.20 -2.04 -9.13
C ALA A 80 10.40 -2.95 -7.91
N ILE A 81 9.32 -3.39 -7.27
CA ILE A 81 9.42 -4.28 -6.11
C ILE A 81 9.87 -5.68 -6.55
N PRO A 82 10.88 -6.27 -5.90
CA PRO A 82 11.39 -7.57 -6.30
C PRO A 82 10.33 -8.66 -6.36
N ILE A 83 10.47 -9.57 -7.31
CA ILE A 83 9.67 -10.78 -7.40
C ILE A 83 9.89 -11.60 -6.12
N GLY A 84 8.84 -12.20 -5.61
CA GLY A 84 8.86 -12.96 -4.36
C GLY A 84 8.41 -12.18 -3.15
N HIS A 85 8.30 -10.85 -3.26
CA HIS A 85 7.81 -10.01 -2.16
C HIS A 85 6.30 -9.90 -2.17
N THR A 86 5.70 -10.12 -1.00
CA THR A 86 4.32 -9.71 -0.75
C THR A 86 4.30 -8.20 -0.56
N VAL A 87 3.31 -7.51 -1.11
CA VAL A 87 3.24 -6.06 -1.09
C VAL A 87 2.04 -5.61 -0.26
N LEU A 88 2.28 -4.64 0.63
CA LEU A 88 1.21 -3.93 1.34
C LEU A 88 1.21 -2.49 0.85
N ILE A 89 0.14 -2.08 0.18
CA ILE A 89 -0.05 -0.70 -0.30
C ILE A 89 -0.91 0.06 0.70
N ASP A 90 -0.35 1.12 1.28
CA ASP A 90 -1.05 1.93 2.29
C ASP A 90 -0.92 3.42 1.93
N ALA A 91 -1.91 4.05 1.31
CA ALA A 91 -3.21 3.54 0.92
C ALA A 91 -3.59 4.10 -0.45
N LEU A 92 -4.64 3.55 -1.06
CA LEU A 92 -5.09 4.00 -2.38
C LEU A 92 -5.55 5.45 -2.39
N GLY A 93 -6.20 5.91 -1.32
CA GLY A 93 -6.67 7.30 -1.22
C GLY A 93 -5.55 8.31 -1.33
N ALA A 94 -4.40 8.06 -0.72
CA ALA A 94 -3.24 8.93 -0.84
C ALA A 94 -2.70 8.98 -2.27
N PHE A 95 -2.73 7.86 -3.00
CA PHE A 95 -2.40 7.84 -4.43
C PHE A 95 -3.33 8.76 -5.22
N THR A 96 -4.64 8.70 -4.97
CA THR A 96 -5.59 9.58 -5.66
C THR A 96 -5.33 11.04 -5.35
N ALA A 97 -4.91 11.35 -4.12
CA ALA A 97 -4.61 12.72 -3.71
C ALA A 97 -3.46 13.35 -4.51
N TRP A 98 -2.49 12.56 -4.97
CA TRP A 98 -1.42 13.05 -5.84
C TRP A 98 -1.92 13.54 -7.21
N HIS A 99 -3.08 13.08 -7.65
CA HIS A 99 -3.59 13.26 -9.01
C HIS A 99 -4.94 13.98 -9.08
N LEU A 100 -5.23 14.83 -8.08
CA LEU A 100 -6.52 15.54 -8.03
C LEU A 100 -6.76 16.44 -9.25
N ASP A 101 -5.69 16.96 -9.86
CA ASP A 101 -5.77 17.82 -11.03
C ASP A 101 -5.71 17.05 -12.36
N ALA A 102 -5.70 15.74 -12.32
CA ALA A 102 -5.64 14.93 -13.52
C ALA A 102 -6.95 15.02 -14.32
N SER A 103 -6.84 15.07 -15.64
CA SER A 103 -8.00 15.02 -16.53
C SER A 103 -8.61 13.60 -16.53
N PRO A 104 -9.85 13.42 -16.99
CA PRO A 104 -10.43 12.08 -17.12
C PRO A 104 -9.58 11.12 -17.96
N GLU A 105 -8.93 11.63 -19.01
CA GLU A 105 -8.05 10.82 -19.85
C GLU A 105 -6.78 10.40 -19.11
N GLN A 106 -6.19 11.32 -18.35
CA GLN A 106 -5.05 11.02 -17.50
C GLN A 106 -5.41 9.98 -16.45
N TRP A 107 -6.58 10.08 -15.83
CA TRP A 107 -7.06 9.10 -14.85
C TRP A 107 -7.21 7.71 -15.46
N ARG A 108 -7.73 7.61 -16.68
CA ARG A 108 -7.83 6.31 -17.35
C ARG A 108 -6.48 5.67 -17.57
N LEU A 109 -5.47 6.48 -17.92
CA LEU A 109 -4.10 5.96 -18.10
C LEU A 109 -3.50 5.51 -16.78
N LEU A 110 -3.65 6.33 -15.72
CA LEU A 110 -3.16 5.98 -14.38
C LEU A 110 -3.80 4.68 -13.88
N GLU A 111 -5.12 4.56 -14.04
CA GLU A 111 -5.87 3.37 -13.66
C GLU A 111 -5.40 2.15 -14.44
N ALA A 112 -5.29 2.27 -15.75
CA ALA A 112 -4.88 1.17 -16.61
C ALA A 112 -3.46 0.68 -16.28
N GLU A 113 -2.54 1.60 -16.02
CA GLU A 113 -1.17 1.26 -15.63
C GLU A 113 -1.14 0.54 -14.28
N LEU A 114 -1.90 1.04 -13.30
CA LEU A 114 -1.95 0.43 -11.98
C LEU A 114 -2.56 -0.97 -12.05
N ILE A 115 -3.66 -1.15 -12.75
CA ILE A 115 -4.29 -2.46 -12.92
C ILE A 115 -3.32 -3.44 -13.58
N LYS A 116 -2.62 -3.00 -14.62
CA LYS A 116 -1.64 -3.82 -15.31
C LYS A 116 -0.52 -4.27 -14.36
N SER A 117 -0.01 -3.35 -13.55
CA SER A 117 1.04 -3.67 -12.59
C SER A 117 0.55 -4.63 -11.51
N LEU A 118 -0.68 -4.46 -11.03
CA LEU A 118 -1.29 -5.36 -10.05
C LEU A 118 -1.48 -6.76 -10.63
N GLN A 119 -1.95 -6.87 -11.87
CA GLN A 119 -2.17 -8.15 -12.54
C GLN A 119 -0.88 -8.90 -12.85
N ALA A 120 0.22 -8.17 -13.01
CA ALA A 120 1.53 -8.76 -13.28
C ALA A 120 2.17 -9.41 -12.05
N ARG A 121 1.70 -9.07 -10.84
CA ARG A 121 2.25 -9.62 -9.59
C ARG A 121 1.72 -11.04 -9.36
N ARG A 122 2.63 -11.95 -9.03
CA ARG A 122 2.28 -13.32 -8.64
C ARG A 122 2.07 -13.45 -7.14
N GLU A 123 2.84 -12.69 -6.38
CA GLU A 123 2.75 -12.67 -4.93
C GLU A 123 1.54 -11.84 -4.49
N PRO A 124 1.01 -12.10 -3.30
CA PRO A 124 -0.14 -11.34 -2.80
C PRO A 124 0.12 -9.84 -2.72
N VAL A 125 -0.91 -9.06 -3.01
CA VAL A 125 -0.92 -7.61 -2.78
C VAL A 125 -2.11 -7.30 -1.87
N VAL A 126 -1.83 -6.66 -0.74
CA VAL A 126 -2.86 -6.16 0.17
C VAL A 126 -2.91 -4.65 0.02
N MET A 127 -4.07 -4.12 -0.29
CA MET A 127 -4.25 -2.69 -0.52
C MET A 127 -5.26 -2.12 0.47
N VAL A 128 -4.85 -1.12 1.22
CA VAL A 128 -5.73 -0.38 2.12
C VAL A 128 -6.50 0.67 1.32
N ILE A 129 -7.81 0.67 1.48
CA ILE A 129 -8.70 1.63 0.83
C ILE A 129 -9.23 2.57 1.91
N GLU A 130 -8.89 3.83 1.81
CA GLU A 130 -9.42 4.88 2.69
C GLU A 130 -10.76 5.36 2.16
N GLU A 131 -11.65 5.69 3.09
CA GLU A 131 -12.89 6.36 2.76
C GLU A 131 -12.69 7.86 2.57
#